data_2bee57b7caa91899531760e5366c7792
#
_entry.id   2bee57b7caa91899531760e5366c7792
#
_cell.length_a   1.000
_cell.length_b   1.000
_cell.length_c   1.000
_cell.angle_alpha   90.00
_cell.angle_beta   90.00
_cell.angle_gamma   90.00
#
_symmetry.space_group_name_H-M   'P 1'
#
loop_
_entity.id
_entity.type
_entity.pdbx_description
1 polymer ?
#
loop_
_entity_poly.entity_id
_entity_poly.type
_entity_poly.pdbx_seq_one_letter_code
_entity_poly.pdbx_strand_id
1 'polypeptide(L)'
;MYATLMVAPPGITTRQREVVALIAAGCSNEEVAQRLEISPRTAKAHSDALRQKLGVPRRRQIPAAFRRLTGEDPLEIPLDSSSGDR
;
A
#
# COMPACT_ATOMS: atom_id res chain seq x y z
N MET A 1 -4.30 -22.10 -11.33
CA MET A 1 -4.98 -21.53 -10.97
C MET A 1 -4.87 -21.01 -9.75
N TYR A 2 -4.38 -21.49 -8.95
CA TYR A 2 -4.28 -21.02 -7.84
C TYR A 2 -3.22 -20.11 -7.57
N ALA A 3 -2.21 -19.97 -8.26
CA ALA A 3 -1.15 -19.04 -8.09
C ALA A 3 -1.64 -17.64 -8.06
N THR A 4 -2.70 -17.41 -8.75
CA THR A 4 -3.21 -16.07 -8.76
C THR A 4 -3.66 -15.59 -7.45
N LEU A 5 -3.91 -16.49 -6.52
CA LEU A 5 -4.36 -16.07 -5.24
C LEU A 5 -3.24 -15.47 -4.44
N MET A 6 -2.00 -15.65 -4.86
CA MET A 6 -0.87 -15.19 -4.10
C MET A 6 -0.34 -13.86 -4.56
N VAL A 7 -0.92 -13.27 -5.58
CA VAL A 7 -0.41 -12.03 -6.10
C VAL A 7 -1.31 -10.88 -5.78
N ALA A 8 -0.79 -9.68 -5.94
CA ALA A 8 -1.58 -8.50 -5.71
C ALA A 8 -2.75 -8.45 -6.66
N PRO A 9 -3.85 -7.82 -6.29
CA PRO A 9 -4.99 -7.68 -7.17
C PRO A 9 -4.59 -6.95 -8.44
N PRO A 10 -5.32 -7.16 -9.53
CA PRO A 10 -5.01 -6.46 -10.75
C PRO A 10 -4.98 -4.96 -10.53
N GLY A 11 -3.96 -4.34 -11.05
CA GLY A 11 -3.82 -2.90 -10.94
C GLY A 11 -3.14 -2.40 -9.69
N ILE A 12 -2.93 -3.24 -8.68
CA ILE A 12 -2.24 -2.82 -7.48
C ILE A 12 -0.91 -3.56 -7.41
N THR A 13 0.16 -2.80 -7.48
CA THR A 13 1.50 -3.40 -7.48
C THR A 13 1.90 -3.82 -6.07
N THR A 14 2.94 -4.62 -5.99
CA THR A 14 3.48 -5.01 -4.68
C THR A 14 3.89 -3.79 -3.88
N ARG A 15 4.55 -2.82 -4.52
CA ARG A 15 4.97 -1.62 -3.82
C ARG A 15 3.76 -0.81 -3.33
N GLN A 16 2.72 -0.73 -4.16
CA GLN A 16 1.51 -0.02 -3.74
C GLN A 16 0.83 -0.72 -2.57
N ARG A 17 0.87 -2.05 -2.57
CA ARG A 17 0.32 -2.80 -1.45
C ARG A 17 1.06 -2.47 -0.16
N GLU A 18 2.38 -2.34 -0.22
CA GLU A 18 3.17 -1.92 0.94
C GLU A 18 2.81 -0.52 1.39
N VAL A 19 2.56 0.36 0.42
CA VAL A 19 2.14 1.72 0.76
C VAL A 19 0.80 1.69 1.50
N VAL A 20 -0.13 0.86 1.06
CA VAL A 20 -1.42 0.74 1.76
C VAL A 20 -1.19 0.31 3.21
N ALA A 21 -0.29 -0.64 3.43
CA ALA A 21 0.00 -1.11 4.78
C ALA A 21 0.53 0.02 5.67
N LEU A 22 1.42 0.84 5.12
CA LEU A 22 1.99 1.92 5.90
C LEU A 22 0.97 3.02 6.16
N ILE A 23 0.11 3.31 5.20
CA ILE A 23 -0.98 4.26 5.41
C ILE A 23 -1.89 3.75 6.51
N ALA A 24 -2.20 2.46 6.49
CA ALA A 24 -3.07 1.87 7.51
C ALA A 24 -2.44 1.98 8.89
N ALA A 25 -1.12 1.95 8.97
CA ALA A 25 -0.41 2.07 10.22
C ALA A 25 -0.27 3.54 10.68
N GLY A 26 -0.79 4.48 9.91
CA GLY A 26 -0.78 5.89 10.31
C GLY A 26 0.37 6.69 9.77
N CYS A 27 1.11 6.17 8.80
CA CYS A 27 2.27 6.87 8.27
C CYS A 27 1.88 7.98 7.31
N SER A 28 2.56 9.11 7.42
CA SER A 28 2.46 10.19 6.44
C SER A 28 3.22 9.78 5.18
N ASN A 29 3.07 10.59 4.12
CA ASN A 29 3.83 10.33 2.91
C ASN A 29 5.33 10.39 3.15
N GLU A 30 5.78 11.29 4.03
CA GLU A 30 7.19 11.35 4.36
C GLU A 30 7.64 10.11 5.10
N GLU A 31 6.82 9.62 6.01
CA GLU A 31 7.15 8.41 6.73
C GLU A 31 7.15 7.18 5.83
N VAL A 32 6.19 7.13 4.92
CA VAL A 32 6.18 6.06 3.93
C VAL A 32 7.46 6.09 3.11
N ALA A 33 7.86 7.29 2.69
CA ALA A 33 9.07 7.45 1.89
C ALA A 33 10.29 6.94 2.64
N GLN A 34 10.39 7.28 3.91
CA GLN A 34 11.51 6.84 4.71
C GLN A 34 11.54 5.32 4.86
N ARG A 35 10.37 4.75 5.15
CA ARG A 35 10.31 3.31 5.36
C ARG A 35 10.62 2.52 4.11
N LEU A 36 10.23 3.02 2.97
CA LEU A 36 10.41 2.31 1.70
C LEU A 36 11.63 2.78 0.94
N GLU A 37 12.34 3.77 1.48
CA GLU A 37 13.55 4.29 0.85
C GLU A 37 13.28 4.85 -0.53
N ILE A 38 12.20 5.60 -0.65
CA ILE A 38 11.82 6.29 -1.87
C ILE A 38 11.67 7.76 -1.54
N SER A 39 11.51 8.60 -2.54
CA SER A 39 11.32 10.02 -2.30
C SER A 39 9.90 10.29 -1.82
N PRO A 40 9.69 11.38 -1.08
CA PRO A 40 8.32 11.76 -0.72
C PRO A 40 7.42 12.00 -1.92
N ARG A 41 7.99 12.50 -3.01
CA ARG A 41 7.23 12.68 -4.24
C ARG A 41 6.73 11.34 -4.77
N THR A 42 7.59 10.32 -4.75
CA THR A 42 7.19 9.00 -5.20
C THR A 42 6.14 8.41 -4.28
N ALA A 43 6.30 8.60 -2.96
CA ALA A 43 5.30 8.14 -2.02
C ALA A 43 3.95 8.78 -2.28
N LYS A 44 3.95 10.09 -2.56
CA LYS A 44 2.70 10.78 -2.88
C LYS A 44 2.10 10.24 -4.17
N ALA A 45 2.93 9.99 -5.17
CA ALA A 45 2.43 9.45 -6.44
C ALA A 45 1.79 8.09 -6.22
N HIS A 46 2.36 7.26 -5.36
CA HIS A 46 1.75 5.96 -5.06
C HIS A 46 0.38 6.14 -4.39
N SER A 47 0.27 7.06 -3.44
CA SER A 47 -1.02 7.24 -2.78
C SER A 47 -2.06 7.85 -3.73
N ASP A 48 -1.65 8.74 -4.62
CA ASP A 48 -2.57 9.29 -5.60
C ASP A 48 -3.07 8.21 -6.56
N ALA A 49 -2.16 7.34 -7.01
CA ALA A 49 -2.55 6.25 -7.89
C ALA A 49 -3.50 5.29 -7.17
N LEU A 50 -3.24 5.02 -5.90
CA LEU A 50 -4.10 4.16 -5.12
C LEU A 50 -5.49 4.74 -4.97
N ARG A 51 -5.59 6.05 -4.73
CA ARG A 51 -6.91 6.67 -4.63
C ARG A 51 -7.69 6.48 -5.93
N GLN A 52 -7.01 6.64 -7.07
CA GLN A 52 -7.67 6.43 -8.34
C GLN A 52 -8.08 4.99 -8.55
N LYS A 53 -7.19 4.06 -8.25
CA LYS A 53 -7.47 2.65 -8.47
C LYS A 53 -8.57 2.14 -7.56
N LEU A 54 -8.65 2.67 -6.35
CA LEU A 54 -9.64 2.23 -5.38
C LEU A 54 -10.90 3.08 -5.40
N GLY A 55 -10.88 4.16 -6.18
CA GLY A 55 -12.08 4.98 -6.35
C GLY A 55 -12.45 5.79 -5.12
N VAL A 56 -11.46 6.23 -4.34
CA VAL A 56 -11.73 7.02 -3.15
C VAL A 56 -11.08 8.40 -3.26
N PRO A 57 -11.73 9.42 -2.73
CA PRO A 57 -11.21 10.79 -2.86
C PRO A 57 -10.14 11.15 -1.84
N ARG A 58 -10.03 10.41 -0.75
CA ARG A 58 -9.12 10.81 0.30
C ARG A 58 -8.15 9.70 0.64
N ARG A 59 -6.92 10.11 0.94
CA ARG A 59 -5.85 9.17 1.27
C ARG A 59 -6.23 8.24 2.42
N ARG A 60 -6.87 8.79 3.45
CA ARG A 60 -7.21 7.98 4.63
C ARG A 60 -8.25 6.90 4.35
N GLN A 61 -8.92 6.99 3.19
CA GLN A 61 -9.91 5.97 2.82
C GLN A 61 -9.29 4.79 2.10
N ILE A 62 -8.01 4.91 1.75
CA ILE A 62 -7.32 3.87 0.99
C ILE A 62 -7.34 2.52 1.72
N PRO A 63 -6.98 2.43 3.02
CA PRO A 63 -6.94 1.12 3.65
C PRO A 63 -8.28 0.38 3.65
N ALA A 64 -9.36 1.08 3.96
CA ALA A 64 -10.67 0.44 4.00
C ALA A 64 -11.11 0.00 2.61
N ALA A 65 -10.83 0.82 1.60
CA ALA A 65 -11.18 0.47 0.24
C ALA A 65 -10.37 -0.72 -0.25
N PHE A 66 -9.09 -0.77 0.11
CA PHE A 66 -8.23 -1.90 -0.25
C PHE A 66 -8.78 -3.18 0.39
N ARG A 67 -9.15 -3.11 1.66
CA ARG A 67 -9.68 -4.27 2.35
C ARG A 67 -10.98 -4.75 1.70
N ARG A 68 -11.84 -3.82 1.32
CA ARG A 68 -13.09 -4.20 0.65
C ARG A 68 -12.83 -4.86 -0.69
N LEU A 69 -11.84 -4.36 -1.43
CA LEU A 69 -11.57 -4.90 -2.75
C LEU A 69 -10.89 -6.26 -2.67
N THR A 70 -9.95 -6.43 -1.75
CA THR A 70 -9.10 -7.60 -1.75
C THR A 70 -9.43 -8.60 -0.66
N GLY A 71 -10.12 -8.18 0.37
CA GLY A 71 -10.36 -9.01 1.54
C GLY A 71 -9.17 -9.09 2.47
N GLU A 72 -8.06 -8.43 2.14
CA GLU A 72 -6.86 -8.48 2.95
C GLU A 72 -6.82 -7.30 3.92
N ASP A 73 -6.47 -7.58 5.18
CA ASP A 73 -6.31 -6.53 6.17
C ASP A 73 -4.96 -5.86 5.93
N PRO A 74 -4.95 -4.56 5.61
CA PRO A 74 -3.67 -3.89 5.37
C PRO A 74 -2.69 -3.97 6.54
N LEU A 75 -3.19 -4.07 7.75
CA LEU A 75 -2.31 -4.16 8.90
C LEU A 75 -1.61 -5.50 9.01
N GLU A 76 -2.06 -6.49 8.25
CA GLU A 76 -1.44 -7.79 8.25
C GLU A 76 -0.54 -8.01 7.05
N ILE A 77 -0.35 -7.02 6.20
CA ILE A 77 0.55 -7.14 5.08
C ILE A 77 1.99 -7.17 5.59
N PRO A 78 2.78 -8.17 5.21
CA PRO A 78 4.17 -8.21 5.66
C PRO A 78 4.99 -7.12 4.98
N LEU A 79 5.78 -6.44 5.78
CA LEU A 79 6.66 -5.40 5.26
C LEU A 79 8.09 -5.86 5.49
N ASP A 80 8.37 -6.93 4.85
CA ASP A 80 9.57 -7.54 5.12
C ASP A 80 10.76 -6.79 4.92
N SER A 81 10.65 -5.97 4.17
CA SER A 81 11.80 -5.42 4.02
C SER A 81 12.36 -4.89 5.15
N SER A 82 11.90 -5.05 5.66
CA SER A 82 12.39 -4.75 6.47
C SER A 82 13.31 -5.01 6.81
N SER A 83 13.28 -4.95 6.38
CA SER A 83 13.83 -5.14 6.40
C SER A 83 14.66 -5.04 6.77
N GLY A 84 14.57 -4.87 7.11
CA GLY A 84 15.20 -4.77 7.46
C GLY A 84 16.10 -5.24 7.80
N ASP A 85 16.25 -5.68 7.76
CA ASP A 85 17.00 -6.14 8.06
C ASP A 85 18.02 -5.84 8.03
N ARG A 86 18.24 -5.38 7.99
CA ARG A 86 19.06 -5.08 8.02
C ARG A 86 19.45 -4.85 8.68
#